data_1487bf19523c1d2193f82ac9073f6147
#
_entry.id   1487bf19523c1d2193f82ac9073f6147
#
_cell.length_a   1.000
_cell.length_b   1.000
_cell.length_c   1.000
_cell.angle_alpha   90.00
_cell.angle_beta   90.00
_cell.angle_gamma   90.00
#
_symmetry.space_group_name_H-M   'P 1'
#
loop_
_entity.id
_entity.type
_entity.pdbx_description
1 polymer ?
#
loop_
_entity_poly.entity_id
_entity_poly.type
_entity_poly.pdbx_seq_one_letter_code
_entity_poly.pdbx_strand_id
1 'polypeptide(L)'
;MRQPEKLHPPSFPRPTCRHSRAGGNLGRVAAAVGGGLKASNPFFQAAFTGQISTYRRKDSRLRGNDGAGEISEGSLKGRLKKGKIMELKFEELAYQTDAVNAVVRLFEGQRRESFSLHDAGIELFVGNKLDLDWAQIGENLNNVQKTFRQPETEIGQHGLNFSVEMETGTGKTYVYLRTIFELNRQYGWTKFVIVVPGVPIREGVLQTLRATKNHFAELFNKPVMNFGEYDSKRLGALRNFAVNDGIEIMVIGIQAFYQDRNVINKVNESGDAPIHWIQQTNPIVIIDEPQNMEADASSKALDSLNPLFTLRYSATHKNSRHKVYSLNPVEAYNQKLVKQIVVQSVLAENDSNGAFVELVEIPPAKGSLKAKLNIHFRDKKETKKKTVWVRSGKNGKQGDDLFDKSNGNEAYRHGYIVDGLNFDEQTVAFSSGLKISRADNQDALQDEVMKAQIRCTIEEHLKREKKLKAQGIKVLS
;
A
#
# COMPACT_ATOMS: atom_id res chain seq x y z
N MET A 1 3.11 16.91 -62.92
CA MET A 1 3.75 15.98 -61.97
C MET A 1 4.87 16.73 -61.27
N ARG A 2 4.64 17.21 -60.06
CA ARG A 2 5.66 17.85 -59.20
C ARG A 2 5.80 16.97 -57.95
N GLN A 3 7.04 16.62 -57.63
CA GLN A 3 7.40 15.84 -56.40
C GLN A 3 7.27 16.73 -55.18
N PRO A 4 6.93 16.18 -53.97
CA PRO A 4 6.87 16.95 -52.74
C PRO A 4 8.26 17.06 -52.09
N GLU A 5 8.54 18.26 -51.57
CA GLU A 5 9.73 18.66 -50.81
C GLU A 5 9.86 17.93 -49.50
N LYS A 6 11.09 17.53 -49.15
CA LYS A 6 11.47 16.97 -47.88
C LYS A 6 11.62 18.09 -46.84
N LEU A 7 10.77 18.09 -45.83
CA LEU A 7 10.90 18.90 -44.62
C LEU A 7 11.92 18.27 -43.66
N HIS A 8 12.95 19.04 -43.33
CA HIS A 8 13.91 18.68 -42.25
C HIS A 8 13.31 19.05 -40.90
N PRO A 9 13.57 18.22 -39.83
CA PRO A 9 13.13 18.57 -38.48
C PRO A 9 14.04 19.62 -37.84
N PRO A 10 13.50 20.50 -36.98
CA PRO A 10 14.25 21.55 -36.32
C PRO A 10 15.18 21.01 -35.25
N SER A 11 16.41 21.56 -35.19
CA SER A 11 17.43 21.33 -34.19
C SER A 11 17.05 22.00 -32.85
N PHE A 12 17.00 21.25 -31.78
CA PHE A 12 16.81 21.76 -30.41
C PHE A 12 18.17 22.12 -29.75
N PRO A 13 18.27 23.27 -29.07
CA PRO A 13 19.48 23.64 -28.34
C PRO A 13 19.61 22.86 -27.01
N ARG A 14 20.87 22.58 -26.62
CA ARG A 14 21.23 21.91 -25.38
C ARG A 14 20.88 22.80 -24.18
N PRO A 15 20.29 22.27 -23.09
CA PRO A 15 20.04 23.07 -21.89
C PRO A 15 21.29 23.17 -21.02
N THR A 16 21.65 24.41 -20.70
CA THR A 16 22.62 24.78 -19.66
C THR A 16 21.94 24.75 -18.29
N CYS A 17 22.59 24.17 -17.28
CA CYS A 17 22.11 24.18 -15.90
C CYS A 17 22.02 25.61 -15.34
N ARG A 18 20.82 26.04 -15.00
CA ARG A 18 20.58 27.15 -14.06
C ARG A 18 19.56 26.69 -13.02
N HIS A 19 19.88 27.00 -11.77
CA HIS A 19 19.00 26.77 -10.62
C HIS A 19 17.64 27.41 -10.85
N SER A 20 16.58 26.62 -10.86
CA SER A 20 15.22 27.12 -10.78
C SER A 20 14.40 26.24 -9.84
N ARG A 21 13.69 26.95 -8.95
CA ARG A 21 12.74 26.39 -7.99
C ARG A 21 11.72 25.49 -8.67
N ALA A 22 11.50 24.34 -8.06
CA ALA A 22 10.70 23.25 -8.56
C ALA A 22 9.21 23.57 -8.71
N GLY A 23 8.73 23.30 -9.87
CA GLY A 23 7.35 23.02 -10.21
C GLY A 23 7.36 22.22 -11.48
N GLY A 24 7.13 20.92 -11.40
CA GLY A 24 6.89 20.15 -12.61
C GLY A 24 7.52 18.75 -12.60
N ASN A 25 6.64 17.77 -12.74
CA ASN A 25 6.89 16.35 -13.06
C ASN A 25 7.06 15.35 -11.90
N LEU A 26 6.03 15.24 -11.10
CA LEU A 26 5.84 14.09 -10.18
C LEU A 26 5.37 12.79 -10.88
N GLY A 27 5.01 12.85 -12.16
CA GLY A 27 4.49 11.67 -12.88
C GLY A 27 5.52 10.60 -13.26
N ARG A 28 6.82 10.86 -13.12
CA ARG A 28 7.89 9.90 -13.43
C ARG A 28 8.56 9.27 -12.20
N VAL A 29 8.34 9.80 -11.00
CA VAL A 29 8.96 9.29 -9.78
C VAL A 29 8.19 8.08 -9.20
N ALA A 30 6.89 7.97 -9.48
CA ALA A 30 6.06 6.85 -9.03
C ALA A 30 6.37 5.51 -9.73
N ALA A 31 7.01 5.54 -10.91
CA ALA A 31 7.33 4.33 -11.67
C ALA A 31 8.65 3.64 -11.27
N ALA A 32 9.50 4.30 -10.48
CA ALA A 32 10.83 3.78 -10.12
C ALA A 32 10.87 3.03 -8.76
N VAL A 33 9.79 3.03 -7.98
CA VAL A 33 9.73 2.39 -6.65
C VAL A 33 8.99 1.04 -6.67
N GLY A 34 8.71 0.49 -7.86
CA GLY A 34 8.07 -0.81 -8.05
C GLY A 34 8.98 -2.04 -7.88
N GLY A 35 10.15 -1.91 -7.31
CA GLY A 35 11.08 -3.02 -7.01
C GLY A 35 10.90 -3.52 -5.58
N GLY A 36 10.37 -4.74 -5.46
CA GLY A 36 9.99 -5.42 -4.22
C GLY A 36 11.01 -5.37 -3.09
N LEU A 37 10.71 -4.62 -2.08
CA LEU A 37 11.31 -4.75 -0.75
C LEU A 37 10.35 -5.55 0.13
N LYS A 38 10.77 -6.75 0.51
CA LYS A 38 10.12 -7.55 1.56
C LYS A 38 10.12 -6.71 2.84
N ALA A 39 8.92 -6.30 3.27
CA ALA A 39 8.71 -5.62 4.54
C ALA A 39 8.90 -6.61 5.69
N SER A 40 10.12 -6.66 6.24
CA SER A 40 10.41 -7.30 7.52
C SER A 40 11.16 -6.32 8.45
N ASN A 41 10.66 -5.09 8.55
CA ASN A 41 11.24 -4.12 9.48
C ASN A 41 10.11 -3.47 10.30
N PRO A 42 10.03 -3.70 11.62
CA PRO A 42 8.96 -3.17 12.48
C PRO A 42 8.92 -1.65 12.57
N PHE A 43 9.93 -0.94 12.07
CA PHE A 43 9.99 0.52 12.07
C PHE A 43 9.11 1.19 11.00
N PHE A 44 8.68 0.47 9.96
CA PHE A 44 7.79 1.03 8.93
C PHE A 44 6.32 1.09 9.33
N GLN A 45 5.91 0.35 10.36
CA GLN A 45 4.51 0.31 10.82
C GLN A 45 4.07 1.52 11.66
N ALA A 46 5.00 2.25 12.28
CA ALA A 46 4.66 3.43 13.09
C ALA A 46 4.22 4.65 12.27
N ALA A 47 4.46 4.67 10.96
CA ALA A 47 4.08 5.77 10.07
C ALA A 47 2.63 5.65 9.56
N PHE A 48 1.99 4.48 9.67
CA PHE A 48 0.64 4.23 9.16
C PHE A 48 -0.49 4.54 10.15
N THR A 49 -0.17 4.73 11.42
CA THR A 49 -1.15 5.16 12.44
C THR A 49 -0.90 6.61 12.85
N GLY A 50 -0.96 7.49 11.89
CA GLY A 50 -0.92 8.92 12.16
C GLY A 50 -2.17 9.36 12.90
N GLN A 51 -2.16 9.22 14.20
CA GLN A 51 -2.90 9.94 15.24
C GLN A 51 -3.30 9.07 16.44
N ILE A 52 -2.37 8.44 17.10
CA ILE A 52 -2.50 8.14 18.54
C ILE A 52 -1.07 8.00 19.09
N SER A 53 -0.41 9.09 19.43
CA SER A 53 0.75 9.03 20.32
C SER A 53 0.32 9.48 21.71
N THR A 54 0.01 8.53 22.56
CA THR A 54 -0.04 8.77 23.99
C THR A 54 1.38 9.03 24.49
N TYR A 55 1.71 10.29 24.68
CA TYR A 55 2.94 10.71 25.33
C TYR A 55 2.85 10.36 26.81
N ARG A 56 3.49 9.29 27.27
CA ARG A 56 3.89 9.11 28.67
C ARG A 56 5.17 9.91 28.88
N ARG A 57 5.07 11.12 29.44
CA ARG A 57 6.21 11.81 30.06
C ARG A 57 6.69 10.96 31.23
N LYS A 58 7.87 10.37 31.13
CA LYS A 58 8.66 9.97 32.29
C LYS A 58 9.42 11.21 32.77
N ASP A 59 8.99 11.78 33.86
CA ASP A 59 9.81 12.69 34.63
C ASP A 59 10.97 11.91 35.24
N SER A 60 12.16 12.14 34.73
CA SER A 60 13.41 11.69 35.30
C SER A 60 13.93 12.74 36.29
N ARG A 61 13.50 12.66 37.53
CA ARG A 61 14.23 13.24 38.66
C ARG A 61 13.88 12.44 39.91
N LEU A 62 14.77 11.57 40.28
CA LEU A 62 15.10 11.26 41.66
C LEU A 62 16.38 10.40 41.67
N ARG A 63 17.49 11.07 41.96
CA ARG A 63 18.69 10.43 42.48
C ARG A 63 18.56 10.37 44.01
N GLY A 64 19.00 9.27 44.56
CA GLY A 64 19.63 9.31 45.88
C GLY A 64 19.03 8.37 46.92
N ASN A 65 19.84 7.46 47.27
CA ASN A 65 20.19 6.90 48.58
C ASN A 65 19.47 5.67 49.14
N ASP A 66 20.33 4.76 49.38
CA ASP A 66 20.36 3.55 50.16
C ASP A 66 19.54 3.57 51.48
N GLY A 67 18.92 2.41 51.76
CA GLY A 67 18.35 2.15 53.08
C GLY A 67 17.46 0.92 53.07
N ALA A 68 18.02 -0.24 53.45
CA ALA A 68 17.25 -1.42 53.76
C ALA A 68 16.29 -1.17 54.94
N GLY A 69 15.01 -1.48 54.72
CA GLY A 69 13.99 -1.41 55.75
C GLY A 69 12.79 -2.25 55.33
N GLU A 70 12.59 -3.36 56.02
CA GLU A 70 11.36 -4.16 55.96
C GLU A 70 10.14 -3.27 56.16
N ILE A 71 9.18 -3.31 55.26
CA ILE A 71 7.89 -2.68 55.45
C ILE A 71 6.80 -3.72 55.28
N SER A 72 6.10 -3.92 56.41
CA SER A 72 4.92 -4.71 56.62
C SER A 72 3.78 -4.39 55.62
N GLU A 73 3.01 -5.42 55.26
CA GLU A 73 1.73 -5.31 54.55
C GLU A 73 0.76 -4.40 55.30
N GLY A 74 0.58 -3.20 54.81
CA GLY A 74 -0.34 -2.21 55.29
C GLY A 74 -0.98 -1.41 54.15
N SER A 75 -2.20 -1.80 53.81
CA SER A 75 -3.25 -0.97 53.20
C SER A 75 -2.84 0.25 52.39
N LEU A 76 -2.52 0.06 51.11
CA LEU A 76 -2.51 1.12 50.10
C LEU A 76 -3.83 1.14 49.33
N LYS A 77 -4.90 1.59 49.95
CA LYS A 77 -6.08 2.14 49.26
C LYS A 77 -5.76 3.56 48.73
N GLY A 78 -4.83 3.62 47.81
CA GLY A 78 -4.59 4.83 47.03
C GLY A 78 -5.75 5.06 46.03
N ARG A 79 -6.55 6.09 46.29
CA ARG A 79 -7.57 6.60 45.38
C ARG A 79 -6.89 6.89 44.02
N LEU A 80 -6.98 5.96 43.06
CA LEU A 80 -6.68 6.22 41.66
C LEU A 80 -7.61 7.33 41.21
N LYS A 81 -7.08 8.55 41.06
CA LYS A 81 -7.77 9.62 40.33
C LYS A 81 -8.06 9.04 38.93
N LYS A 82 -9.35 8.85 38.58
CA LYS A 82 -9.79 8.53 37.23
C LYS A 82 -9.14 9.57 36.32
N GLY A 83 -8.10 9.16 35.58
CA GLY A 83 -7.50 9.99 34.56
C GLY A 83 -8.63 10.37 33.60
N LYS A 84 -8.75 11.66 33.32
CA LYS A 84 -9.68 12.19 32.33
C LYS A 84 -9.39 11.46 31.03
N ILE A 85 -10.29 10.58 30.61
CA ILE A 85 -10.17 9.89 29.32
C ILE A 85 -10.14 10.99 28.27
N MET A 86 -9.05 11.07 27.51
CA MET A 86 -8.92 12.06 26.45
C MET A 86 -9.85 11.63 25.33
N GLU A 87 -10.94 12.34 25.17
CA GLU A 87 -11.93 12.10 24.13
C GLU A 87 -11.39 12.64 22.80
N LEU A 88 -11.29 11.75 21.81
CA LEU A 88 -10.87 12.12 20.47
C LEU A 88 -12.03 12.87 19.79
N LYS A 89 -11.80 14.13 19.44
CA LYS A 89 -12.73 14.90 18.63
C LYS A 89 -12.38 14.70 17.15
N PHE A 90 -13.34 14.27 16.37
CA PHE A 90 -13.23 14.13 14.93
C PHE A 90 -13.92 15.32 14.27
N GLU A 91 -13.24 15.96 13.32
CA GLU A 91 -13.82 16.99 12.48
C GLU A 91 -14.34 16.37 11.18
N GLU A 92 -15.47 16.84 10.70
CA GLU A 92 -15.97 16.46 9.39
C GLU A 92 -15.22 17.22 8.30
N LEU A 93 -14.47 16.50 7.49
CA LEU A 93 -13.69 17.06 6.39
C LEU A 93 -14.45 16.91 5.07
N ALA A 94 -14.54 18.00 4.29
CA ALA A 94 -15.32 18.03 3.05
C ALA A 94 -14.95 16.88 2.09
N TYR A 95 -13.67 16.67 1.83
CA TYR A 95 -13.21 15.63 0.93
C TYR A 95 -13.58 14.21 1.39
N GLN A 96 -13.67 13.98 2.73
CA GLN A 96 -14.13 12.70 3.28
C GLN A 96 -15.64 12.53 3.08
N THR A 97 -16.39 13.60 3.28
CA THR A 97 -17.83 13.63 3.01
C THR A 97 -18.12 13.39 1.53
N ASP A 98 -17.33 13.98 0.63
CA ASP A 98 -17.45 13.77 -0.81
C ASP A 98 -17.18 12.31 -1.19
N ALA A 99 -16.14 11.69 -0.60
CA ALA A 99 -15.83 10.28 -0.83
C ALA A 99 -16.96 9.34 -0.35
N VAL A 100 -17.56 9.63 0.81
CA VAL A 100 -18.72 8.90 1.31
C VAL A 100 -19.92 9.08 0.39
N ASN A 101 -20.24 10.32 0.01
CA ASN A 101 -21.36 10.64 -0.88
C ASN A 101 -21.21 10.00 -2.27
N ALA A 102 -19.99 9.91 -2.80
CA ALA A 102 -19.73 9.24 -4.05
C ALA A 102 -20.17 7.77 -4.05
N VAL A 103 -19.99 7.08 -2.93
CA VAL A 103 -20.44 5.68 -2.78
C VAL A 103 -21.93 5.61 -2.53
N VAL A 104 -22.45 6.42 -1.62
CA VAL A 104 -23.86 6.38 -1.22
C VAL A 104 -24.78 6.67 -2.41
N ARG A 105 -24.45 7.69 -3.22
CA ARG A 105 -25.24 8.07 -4.40
C ARG A 105 -25.31 7.04 -5.52
N LEU A 106 -24.44 6.01 -5.51
CA LEU A 106 -24.54 4.89 -6.44
C LEU A 106 -25.87 4.14 -6.32
N PHE A 107 -26.47 4.19 -5.15
CA PHE A 107 -27.68 3.46 -4.80
C PHE A 107 -28.88 4.39 -4.59
N GLU A 108 -28.84 5.59 -5.15
CA GLU A 108 -29.96 6.52 -5.11
C GLU A 108 -31.19 5.88 -5.76
N GLY A 109 -32.34 5.94 -5.05
CA GLY A 109 -33.55 5.21 -5.43
C GLY A 109 -33.76 3.85 -4.73
N GLN A 110 -32.72 3.31 -4.07
CA GLN A 110 -32.86 2.12 -3.22
C GLN A 110 -33.79 2.42 -2.04
N ARG A 111 -34.78 1.57 -1.86
CA ARG A 111 -35.69 1.68 -0.71
C ARG A 111 -34.97 1.30 0.57
N ARG A 112 -35.26 2.02 1.64
CA ARG A 112 -34.77 1.64 2.96
C ARG A 112 -35.52 0.40 3.44
N GLU A 113 -34.80 -0.69 3.63
CA GLU A 113 -35.35 -1.87 4.27
C GLU A 113 -35.44 -1.65 5.78
N SER A 114 -36.59 -1.97 6.34
CA SER A 114 -36.76 -2.21 7.76
C SER A 114 -37.00 -3.71 7.94
N PHE A 115 -36.06 -4.39 8.61
CA PHE A 115 -36.25 -5.78 8.96
C PHE A 115 -37.46 -5.90 9.91
N SER A 116 -38.50 -6.63 9.49
CA SER A 116 -39.60 -7.01 10.35
C SER A 116 -39.49 -8.49 10.68
N LEU A 117 -39.46 -8.81 11.97
CA LEU A 117 -39.56 -10.21 12.44
C LEU A 117 -40.77 -10.97 11.91
N HIS A 118 -41.81 -10.26 11.45
CA HIS A 118 -43.01 -10.84 10.83
C HIS A 118 -42.76 -11.35 9.40
N ASP A 119 -41.78 -10.78 8.68
CA ASP A 119 -41.44 -11.21 7.31
C ASP A 119 -40.39 -12.33 7.33
N ALA A 120 -39.80 -12.60 8.47
CA ALA A 120 -38.93 -13.75 8.70
C ALA A 120 -39.82 -15.01 8.73
N GLY A 121 -40.20 -15.50 7.55
CA GLY A 121 -40.52 -16.92 7.38
C GLY A 121 -39.41 -17.75 8.01
N ILE A 122 -39.41 -19.04 7.86
CA ILE A 122 -38.45 -20.00 8.45
C ILE A 122 -36.92 -19.63 8.21
N GLU A 123 -36.62 -18.49 7.56
CA GLU A 123 -35.26 -18.04 7.28
C GLU A 123 -34.61 -17.36 8.49
N LEU A 124 -33.65 -18.06 9.08
CA LEU A 124 -32.88 -17.66 10.26
C LEU A 124 -31.90 -16.51 9.99
N PHE A 125 -31.71 -16.06 8.75
CA PHE A 125 -30.64 -15.14 8.36
C PHE A 125 -31.16 -13.76 7.97
N VAL A 126 -30.49 -12.72 8.47
CA VAL A 126 -30.71 -11.33 8.06
C VAL A 126 -29.70 -10.99 6.98
N GLY A 127 -30.15 -10.72 5.76
CA GLY A 127 -29.30 -10.38 4.62
C GLY A 127 -29.61 -9.00 4.06
N ASN A 128 -28.62 -8.39 3.37
CA ASN A 128 -28.86 -7.19 2.60
C ASN A 128 -29.56 -7.52 1.29
N LYS A 129 -30.44 -6.61 0.82
CA LYS A 129 -31.13 -6.73 -0.46
C LYS A 129 -30.92 -5.49 -1.32
N LEU A 130 -30.88 -5.68 -2.61
CA LEU A 130 -30.75 -4.64 -3.61
C LEU A 130 -31.98 -4.69 -4.52
N ASP A 131 -32.79 -3.63 -4.50
CA ASP A 131 -34.01 -3.54 -5.31
C ASP A 131 -33.75 -2.85 -6.65
N LEU A 132 -32.66 -2.08 -6.77
CA LEU A 132 -32.30 -1.40 -8.00
C LEU A 132 -31.83 -2.38 -9.06
N ASP A 133 -32.27 -2.15 -10.29
CA ASP A 133 -31.74 -2.88 -11.43
C ASP A 133 -30.37 -2.31 -11.90
N TRP A 134 -29.72 -3.07 -12.78
CA TRP A 134 -28.39 -2.67 -13.30
C TRP A 134 -28.41 -1.38 -14.12
N ALA A 135 -29.53 -1.07 -14.78
CA ALA A 135 -29.66 0.15 -15.57
C ALA A 135 -29.70 1.38 -14.66
N GLN A 136 -30.47 1.31 -13.58
CA GLN A 136 -30.56 2.39 -12.57
C GLN A 136 -29.20 2.62 -11.88
N ILE A 137 -28.51 1.54 -11.49
CA ILE A 137 -27.16 1.67 -10.88
C ILE A 137 -26.18 2.23 -11.92
N GLY A 138 -26.26 1.84 -13.18
CA GLY A 138 -25.45 2.36 -14.27
C GLY A 138 -25.66 3.86 -14.51
N GLU A 139 -26.89 4.34 -14.46
CA GLU A 139 -27.22 5.77 -14.53
C GLU A 139 -26.67 6.53 -13.32
N ASN A 140 -26.86 6.00 -12.12
CA ASN A 140 -26.30 6.58 -10.90
C ASN A 140 -24.77 6.64 -10.95
N LEU A 141 -24.10 5.55 -11.41
CA LEU A 141 -22.65 5.51 -11.60
C LEU A 141 -22.16 6.63 -12.53
N ASN A 142 -22.79 6.80 -13.69
CA ASN A 142 -22.45 7.86 -14.62
C ASN A 142 -22.61 9.26 -14.00
N ASN A 143 -23.70 9.47 -13.25
CA ASN A 143 -23.96 10.74 -12.56
C ASN A 143 -22.91 11.02 -11.48
N VAL A 144 -22.50 9.99 -10.71
CA VAL A 144 -21.45 10.09 -9.72
C VAL A 144 -20.11 10.36 -10.38
N GLN A 145 -19.74 9.63 -11.44
CA GLN A 145 -18.49 9.82 -12.16
C GLN A 145 -18.38 11.21 -12.76
N LYS A 146 -19.44 11.74 -13.35
CA LYS A 146 -19.51 13.14 -13.83
C LYS A 146 -19.33 14.15 -12.69
N THR A 147 -20.05 13.94 -11.58
CA THR A 147 -19.97 14.84 -10.40
C THR A 147 -18.55 14.95 -9.87
N PHE A 148 -17.86 13.81 -9.72
CA PHE A 148 -16.52 13.74 -9.16
C PHE A 148 -15.41 13.69 -10.22
N ARG A 149 -15.73 14.02 -11.48
CA ARG A 149 -14.78 14.10 -12.61
C ARG A 149 -13.96 12.82 -12.78
N GLN A 150 -14.59 11.67 -12.63
CA GLN A 150 -13.98 10.39 -12.87
C GLN A 150 -14.27 9.92 -14.31
N PRO A 151 -13.41 9.04 -14.88
CA PRO A 151 -13.69 8.43 -16.18
C PRO A 151 -15.00 7.66 -16.15
N GLU A 152 -15.86 7.91 -17.15
CA GLU A 152 -17.13 7.18 -17.29
C GLU A 152 -16.85 5.73 -17.67
N THR A 153 -17.56 4.80 -17.07
CA THR A 153 -17.43 3.36 -17.30
C THR A 153 -18.82 2.70 -17.34
N GLU A 154 -18.98 1.73 -18.23
CA GLU A 154 -20.20 0.95 -18.30
C GLU A 154 -20.28 -0.07 -17.17
N ILE A 155 -21.41 -0.16 -16.46
CA ILE A 155 -21.59 -1.02 -15.30
C ILE A 155 -21.28 -2.50 -15.57
N GLY A 156 -21.54 -2.98 -16.81
CA GLY A 156 -21.26 -4.35 -17.24
C GLY A 156 -19.77 -4.72 -17.29
N GLN A 157 -18.86 -3.75 -17.32
CA GLN A 157 -17.42 -4.02 -17.46
C GLN A 157 -16.79 -4.67 -16.21
N HIS A 158 -17.29 -4.30 -15.03
CA HIS A 158 -16.70 -4.75 -13.76
C HIS A 158 -17.74 -5.24 -12.75
N GLY A 159 -19.01 -5.35 -13.15
CA GLY A 159 -20.10 -5.67 -12.23
C GLY A 159 -20.24 -4.61 -11.14
N LEU A 160 -20.78 -4.97 -10.00
CA LEU A 160 -20.98 -4.06 -8.87
C LEU A 160 -19.70 -3.91 -8.03
N ASN A 161 -18.60 -3.52 -8.68
CA ASN A 161 -17.31 -3.26 -8.04
C ASN A 161 -16.91 -1.80 -8.22
N PHE A 162 -16.78 -1.06 -7.12
CA PHE A 162 -16.52 0.37 -7.12
C PHE A 162 -15.21 0.72 -6.42
N SER A 163 -14.43 1.64 -7.01
CA SER A 163 -13.12 2.04 -6.49
C SER A 163 -13.15 3.47 -5.97
N VAL A 164 -12.62 3.65 -4.76
CA VAL A 164 -12.38 4.93 -4.10
C VAL A 164 -10.88 5.08 -3.92
N GLU A 165 -10.28 6.06 -4.56
CA GLU A 165 -8.86 6.40 -4.39
C GLU A 165 -8.71 7.54 -3.38
N MET A 166 -7.88 7.32 -2.39
CA MET A 166 -7.53 8.36 -1.42
C MET A 166 -6.07 8.21 -1.03
N GLU A 167 -5.33 9.31 -1.04
CA GLU A 167 -3.92 9.31 -0.67
C GLU A 167 -3.69 8.76 0.76
N THR A 168 -2.53 8.18 0.97
CA THR A 168 -2.12 7.65 2.26
C THR A 168 -2.14 8.75 3.34
N GLY A 169 -2.73 8.44 4.50
CA GLY A 169 -2.82 9.40 5.61
C GLY A 169 -4.01 10.37 5.54
N THR A 170 -4.89 10.27 4.53
CA THR A 170 -6.10 11.10 4.42
C THR A 170 -7.33 10.51 5.13
N GLY A 171 -7.17 9.39 5.82
CA GLY A 171 -8.24 8.80 6.62
C GLY A 171 -9.15 7.81 5.88
N LYS A 172 -8.61 7.03 4.92
CA LYS A 172 -9.37 5.97 4.20
C LYS A 172 -10.22 5.10 5.13
N THR A 173 -9.61 4.60 6.21
CA THR A 173 -10.31 3.76 7.19
C THR A 173 -11.53 4.46 7.80
N TYR A 174 -11.39 5.72 8.19
CA TYR A 174 -12.50 6.51 8.70
C TYR A 174 -13.61 6.69 7.64
N VAL A 175 -13.22 6.95 6.39
CA VAL A 175 -14.18 7.14 5.28
C VAL A 175 -14.99 5.88 5.04
N TYR A 176 -14.39 4.71 4.90
CA TYR A 176 -15.18 3.50 4.66
C TYR A 176 -16.01 3.07 5.89
N LEU A 177 -15.53 3.33 7.10
CA LEU A 177 -16.37 3.12 8.28
C LEU A 177 -17.58 4.07 8.29
N ARG A 178 -17.37 5.36 8.00
CA ARG A 178 -18.48 6.31 7.87
C ARG A 178 -19.45 5.90 6.74
N THR A 179 -18.93 5.36 5.64
CA THR A 179 -19.75 4.84 4.54
C THR A 179 -20.67 3.71 5.01
N ILE A 180 -20.21 2.79 5.86
CA ILE A 180 -21.03 1.73 6.46
C ILE A 180 -22.25 2.33 7.17
N PHE A 181 -22.03 3.32 8.03
CA PHE A 181 -23.11 3.95 8.76
C PHE A 181 -24.07 4.76 7.87
N GLU A 182 -23.55 5.43 6.85
CA GLU A 182 -24.39 6.16 5.89
C GLU A 182 -25.26 5.22 5.06
N LEU A 183 -24.68 4.10 4.59
CA LEU A 183 -25.43 3.08 3.85
C LEU A 183 -26.52 2.44 4.74
N ASN A 184 -26.24 2.19 6.00
CA ASN A 184 -27.26 1.72 6.95
C ASN A 184 -28.33 2.79 7.19
N ARG A 185 -27.95 4.05 7.38
CA ARG A 185 -28.89 5.15 7.63
C ARG A 185 -29.84 5.34 6.46
N GLN A 186 -29.34 5.28 5.22
CA GLN A 186 -30.13 5.58 4.03
C GLN A 186 -30.89 4.36 3.52
N TYR A 187 -30.25 3.19 3.50
CA TYR A 187 -30.78 1.99 2.82
C TYR A 187 -31.11 0.83 3.76
N GLY A 188 -30.75 0.94 5.05
CA GLY A 188 -31.04 -0.09 6.04
C GLY A 188 -30.07 -1.28 6.02
N TRP A 189 -29.07 -1.30 5.16
CA TRP A 189 -28.12 -2.40 5.08
C TRP A 189 -27.30 -2.58 6.36
N THR A 190 -27.12 -3.84 6.77
CA THR A 190 -26.58 -4.20 8.08
C THR A 190 -25.36 -5.11 8.03
N LYS A 191 -25.09 -5.81 6.93
CA LYS A 191 -24.03 -6.82 6.83
C LYS A 191 -22.83 -6.32 6.03
N PHE A 192 -21.68 -6.19 6.71
CA PHE A 192 -20.46 -5.66 6.12
C PHE A 192 -19.26 -6.55 6.43
N VAL A 193 -18.46 -6.87 5.42
CA VAL A 193 -17.23 -7.64 5.55
C VAL A 193 -16.06 -6.80 5.07
N ILE A 194 -15.12 -6.49 5.96
CA ILE A 194 -13.89 -5.77 5.63
C ILE A 194 -12.79 -6.79 5.39
N VAL A 195 -12.32 -6.89 4.15
CA VAL A 195 -11.25 -7.80 3.76
C VAL A 195 -9.92 -7.05 3.73
N VAL A 196 -8.93 -7.61 4.42
CA VAL A 196 -7.59 -7.01 4.56
C VAL A 196 -6.49 -7.98 4.10
N PRO A 197 -5.34 -7.47 3.59
CA PRO A 197 -4.27 -8.32 3.08
C PRO A 197 -3.45 -9.01 4.18
N GLY A 198 -3.47 -8.51 5.43
CA GLY A 198 -2.63 -9.06 6.49
C GLY A 198 -2.98 -8.61 7.90
N VAL A 199 -2.36 -9.26 8.87
CA VAL A 199 -2.60 -9.05 10.30
C VAL A 199 -2.39 -7.60 10.75
N PRO A 200 -1.32 -6.88 10.36
CA PRO A 200 -1.11 -5.52 10.84
C PRO A 200 -2.23 -4.55 10.41
N ILE A 201 -2.74 -4.70 9.17
CA ILE A 201 -3.84 -3.87 8.67
C ILE A 201 -5.12 -4.24 9.41
N ARG A 202 -5.36 -5.53 9.64
CA ARG A 202 -6.51 -6.01 10.43
C ARG A 202 -6.55 -5.38 11.82
N GLU A 203 -5.43 -5.42 12.55
CA GLU A 203 -5.34 -4.81 13.89
C GLU A 203 -5.56 -3.29 13.84
N GLY A 204 -5.04 -2.62 12.81
CA GLY A 204 -5.27 -1.19 12.59
C GLY A 204 -6.75 -0.84 12.39
N VAL A 205 -7.45 -1.64 11.58
CA VAL A 205 -8.90 -1.48 11.35
C VAL A 205 -9.68 -1.71 12.65
N LEU A 206 -9.40 -2.78 13.38
CA LEU A 206 -10.06 -3.08 14.66
C LEU A 206 -9.81 -1.99 15.71
N GLN A 207 -8.59 -1.45 15.77
CA GLN A 207 -8.27 -0.35 16.65
C GLN A 207 -9.04 0.92 16.27
N THR A 208 -9.15 1.21 14.99
CA THR A 208 -9.93 2.35 14.50
C THR A 208 -11.41 2.18 14.82
N LEU A 209 -11.98 1.00 14.62
CA LEU A 209 -13.37 0.69 15.01
C LEU A 209 -13.61 0.93 16.51
N ARG A 210 -12.68 0.49 17.38
CA ARG A 210 -12.78 0.73 18.84
C ARG A 210 -12.70 2.22 19.16
N ALA A 211 -11.78 2.95 18.52
CA ALA A 211 -11.55 4.37 18.77
C ALA A 211 -12.69 5.26 18.29
N THR A 212 -13.34 4.88 17.17
CA THR A 212 -14.41 5.67 16.53
C THR A 212 -15.82 5.23 16.96
N LYS A 213 -15.95 4.17 17.76
CA LYS A 213 -17.26 3.62 18.15
C LYS A 213 -18.20 4.67 18.74
N ASN A 214 -17.74 5.42 19.72
CA ASN A 214 -18.56 6.44 20.38
C ASN A 214 -18.87 7.61 19.44
N HIS A 215 -17.90 8.03 18.65
CA HIS A 215 -18.08 9.08 17.65
C HIS A 215 -19.18 8.73 16.64
N PHE A 216 -19.13 7.55 16.04
CA PHE A 216 -20.18 7.12 15.11
C PHE A 216 -21.52 6.85 15.80
N ALA A 217 -21.50 6.36 17.04
CA ALA A 217 -22.74 6.22 17.79
C ALA A 217 -23.44 7.57 18.00
N GLU A 218 -22.71 8.63 18.31
CA GLU A 218 -23.27 9.98 18.45
C GLU A 218 -23.71 10.55 17.11
N LEU A 219 -22.89 10.40 16.06
CA LEU A 219 -23.16 10.94 14.73
C LEU A 219 -24.40 10.30 14.08
N PHE A 220 -24.70 9.04 14.37
CA PHE A 220 -25.75 8.23 13.73
C PHE A 220 -26.87 7.81 14.69
N ASN A 221 -27.16 8.56 15.76
CA ASN A 221 -28.23 8.30 16.72
C ASN A 221 -28.16 6.92 17.38
N LYS A 222 -26.95 6.47 17.74
CA LYS A 222 -26.67 5.23 18.48
C LYS A 222 -27.27 3.96 17.85
N PRO A 223 -26.96 3.65 16.60
CA PRO A 223 -27.43 2.42 16.01
C PRO A 223 -26.84 1.21 16.76
N VAL A 224 -27.60 0.11 16.79
CA VAL A 224 -27.08 -1.16 17.30
C VAL A 224 -25.98 -1.64 16.36
N MET A 225 -24.76 -1.77 16.88
CA MET A 225 -23.59 -2.14 16.10
C MET A 225 -22.70 -3.11 16.84
N ASN A 226 -22.34 -4.20 16.16
CA ASN A 226 -21.32 -5.15 16.57
C ASN A 226 -20.19 -5.20 15.55
N PHE A 227 -18.98 -5.43 16.00
CA PHE A 227 -17.85 -5.67 15.13
C PHE A 227 -16.87 -6.65 15.76
N GLY A 228 -16.17 -7.40 14.92
CA GLY A 228 -15.18 -8.35 15.34
C GLY A 228 -14.30 -8.85 14.21
N GLU A 229 -13.27 -9.61 14.57
CA GLU A 229 -12.46 -10.34 13.61
C GLU A 229 -13.00 -11.75 13.39
N TYR A 230 -12.79 -12.26 12.19
CA TYR A 230 -12.97 -13.68 11.93
C TYR A 230 -11.93 -14.50 12.68
N ASP A 231 -12.40 -15.46 13.48
CA ASP A 231 -11.57 -16.44 14.16
C ASP A 231 -12.10 -17.86 13.88
N SER A 232 -11.27 -18.67 13.22
CA SER A 232 -11.60 -20.07 12.89
C SER A 232 -11.92 -20.95 14.09
N LYS A 233 -11.53 -20.52 15.31
CA LYS A 233 -11.83 -21.22 16.57
C LYS A 233 -13.18 -20.82 17.16
N ARG A 234 -13.81 -19.73 16.67
CA ARG A 234 -15.04 -19.15 17.21
C ARG A 234 -16.13 -19.05 16.14
N LEU A 235 -16.49 -20.16 15.53
CA LEU A 235 -17.48 -20.19 14.43
C LEU A 235 -18.88 -19.68 14.86
N GLY A 236 -19.21 -19.72 16.15
CA GLY A 236 -20.45 -19.12 16.67
C GLY A 236 -20.57 -17.62 16.40
N ALA A 237 -19.44 -16.90 16.27
CA ALA A 237 -19.44 -15.48 15.91
C ALA A 237 -19.98 -15.25 14.48
N LEU A 238 -19.71 -16.17 13.53
CA LEU A 238 -20.26 -16.10 12.17
C LEU A 238 -21.77 -16.29 12.15
N ARG A 239 -22.30 -17.20 12.99
CA ARG A 239 -23.73 -17.38 13.12
C ARG A 239 -24.39 -16.11 13.68
N ASN A 240 -23.81 -15.52 14.71
CA ASN A 240 -24.31 -14.25 15.26
C ASN A 240 -24.28 -13.14 14.21
N PHE A 241 -23.21 -13.02 13.43
CA PHE A 241 -23.12 -12.10 12.29
C PHE A 241 -24.28 -12.28 11.31
N ALA A 242 -24.70 -13.52 11.05
CA ALA A 242 -25.74 -13.83 10.07
C ALA A 242 -27.16 -13.58 10.60
N VAL A 243 -27.41 -13.75 11.91
CA VAL A 243 -28.78 -13.70 12.48
C VAL A 243 -29.13 -12.35 13.13
N ASN A 244 -28.15 -11.53 13.54
CA ASN A 244 -28.43 -10.24 14.16
C ASN A 244 -29.00 -9.24 13.15
N ASP A 245 -29.88 -8.37 13.58
CA ASP A 245 -30.56 -7.33 12.78
C ASP A 245 -29.83 -5.96 12.80
N GLY A 246 -28.91 -5.76 13.71
CA GLY A 246 -28.07 -4.56 13.79
C GLY A 246 -26.94 -4.52 12.77
N ILE A 247 -26.18 -3.42 12.76
CA ILE A 247 -24.98 -3.31 11.94
C ILE A 247 -23.95 -4.33 12.43
N GLU A 248 -23.57 -5.26 11.56
CA GLU A 248 -22.55 -6.27 11.80
C GLU A 248 -21.35 -6.03 10.90
N ILE A 249 -20.18 -5.81 11.48
CA ILE A 249 -18.93 -5.56 10.76
C ILE A 249 -17.94 -6.67 11.09
N MET A 250 -17.62 -7.50 10.12
CA MET A 250 -16.61 -8.55 10.26
C MET A 250 -15.32 -8.17 9.54
N VAL A 251 -14.21 -8.18 10.24
CA VAL A 251 -12.87 -7.96 9.67
C VAL A 251 -12.20 -9.31 9.45
N ILE A 252 -11.86 -9.61 8.20
CA ILE A 252 -11.30 -10.90 7.79
C ILE A 252 -10.05 -10.73 6.93
N GLY A 253 -9.01 -11.52 7.18
CA GLY A 253 -7.85 -11.59 6.29
C GLY A 253 -8.15 -12.45 5.08
N ILE A 254 -7.71 -12.05 3.88
CA ILE A 254 -7.91 -12.81 2.64
C ILE A 254 -7.47 -14.29 2.76
N GLN A 255 -6.44 -14.56 3.56
CA GLN A 255 -5.92 -15.91 3.77
C GLN A 255 -6.91 -16.86 4.46
N ALA A 256 -7.90 -16.31 5.14
CA ALA A 256 -8.87 -17.12 5.91
C ALA A 256 -9.79 -17.95 5.01
N PHE A 257 -10.06 -17.51 3.77
CA PHE A 257 -10.95 -18.16 2.82
C PHE A 257 -10.34 -18.39 1.42
N TYR A 258 -9.04 -18.15 1.30
CA TYR A 258 -8.30 -18.25 0.04
C TYR A 258 -8.17 -19.70 -0.50
N GLN A 259 -8.26 -20.71 0.35
CA GLN A 259 -8.08 -22.11 0.00
C GLN A 259 -9.23 -22.96 0.52
N ASP A 260 -9.64 -23.98 -0.26
CA ASP A 260 -10.71 -24.91 0.09
C ASP A 260 -10.46 -25.66 1.40
N ARG A 261 -9.18 -25.88 1.74
CA ARG A 261 -8.77 -26.50 3.01
C ARG A 261 -8.97 -25.64 4.25
N ASN A 262 -9.28 -24.36 4.09
CA ASN A 262 -9.50 -23.46 5.22
C ASN A 262 -10.78 -23.83 5.97
N VAL A 263 -10.78 -23.63 7.28
CA VAL A 263 -11.88 -24.01 8.18
C VAL A 263 -13.22 -23.42 7.73
N ILE A 264 -13.23 -22.20 7.23
CA ILE A 264 -14.43 -21.51 6.77
C ILE A 264 -15.10 -22.22 5.58
N ASN A 265 -14.33 -22.92 4.76
CA ASN A 265 -14.80 -23.63 3.55
C ASN A 265 -15.11 -25.11 3.82
N LYS A 266 -14.75 -25.62 5.00
CA LYS A 266 -14.98 -27.04 5.34
C LYS A 266 -16.40 -27.27 5.77
N VAL A 267 -17.04 -28.24 5.14
CA VAL A 267 -18.36 -28.73 5.55
C VAL A 267 -18.23 -29.38 6.93
N ASN A 268 -19.07 -28.96 7.87
CA ASN A 268 -19.16 -29.50 9.22
C ASN A 268 -20.02 -30.78 9.24
N GLU A 269 -20.17 -31.39 10.41
CA GLU A 269 -20.99 -32.59 10.60
C GLU A 269 -22.49 -32.36 10.29
N SER A 270 -22.95 -31.11 10.32
CA SER A 270 -24.33 -30.73 9.98
C SER A 270 -24.56 -30.57 8.47
N GLY A 271 -23.51 -30.74 7.63
CA GLY A 271 -23.60 -30.57 6.18
C GLY A 271 -23.38 -29.14 5.67
N ASP A 272 -23.13 -28.17 6.56
CA ASP A 272 -22.93 -26.76 6.22
C ASP A 272 -21.47 -26.33 6.34
N ALA A 273 -21.00 -25.52 5.38
CA ALA A 273 -19.74 -24.83 5.52
C ALA A 273 -19.96 -23.45 6.18
N PRO A 274 -19.10 -23.00 7.11
CA PRO A 274 -19.27 -21.71 7.77
C PRO A 274 -19.37 -20.51 6.83
N ILE A 275 -18.76 -20.59 5.65
CA ILE A 275 -18.85 -19.54 4.62
C ILE A 275 -20.29 -19.34 4.12
N HIS A 276 -21.14 -20.37 4.14
CA HIS A 276 -22.53 -20.28 3.72
C HIS A 276 -23.32 -19.28 4.58
N TRP A 277 -23.01 -19.16 5.88
CA TRP A 277 -23.65 -18.18 6.75
C TRP A 277 -23.35 -16.75 6.30
N ILE A 278 -22.13 -16.48 5.80
CA ILE A 278 -21.76 -15.17 5.23
C ILE A 278 -22.49 -14.97 3.89
N GLN A 279 -22.46 -15.97 3.01
CA GLN A 279 -23.07 -15.91 1.69
C GLN A 279 -24.56 -15.60 1.74
N GLN A 280 -25.29 -16.20 2.69
CA GLN A 280 -26.73 -15.98 2.89
C GLN A 280 -27.06 -14.54 3.32
N THR A 281 -26.11 -13.80 3.84
CA THR A 281 -26.34 -12.40 4.24
C THR A 281 -26.14 -11.41 3.11
N ASN A 282 -25.67 -11.81 1.92
CA ASN A 282 -25.31 -10.93 0.82
C ASN A 282 -24.51 -9.71 1.33
N PRO A 283 -23.33 -9.90 1.92
CA PRO A 283 -22.64 -8.83 2.61
C PRO A 283 -22.13 -7.77 1.63
N ILE A 284 -22.05 -6.52 2.07
CA ILE A 284 -21.27 -5.51 1.37
C ILE A 284 -19.80 -5.73 1.72
N VAL A 285 -18.98 -6.04 0.69
CA VAL A 285 -17.56 -6.33 0.88
C VAL A 285 -16.75 -5.07 0.67
N ILE A 286 -15.96 -4.70 1.68
CA ILE A 286 -15.04 -3.58 1.65
C ILE A 286 -13.62 -4.15 1.60
N ILE A 287 -12.84 -3.80 0.58
CA ILE A 287 -11.48 -4.26 0.41
C ILE A 287 -10.52 -3.10 0.71
N ASP A 288 -9.72 -3.25 1.75
CA ASP A 288 -8.67 -2.29 2.10
C ASP A 288 -7.34 -2.72 1.45
N GLU A 289 -6.71 -1.80 0.70
CA GLU A 289 -5.47 -2.00 -0.05
C GLU A 289 -5.56 -3.17 -1.07
N PRO A 290 -6.52 -3.14 -2.03
CA PRO A 290 -6.81 -4.21 -2.99
C PRO A 290 -5.62 -4.60 -3.88
N GLN A 291 -4.65 -3.71 -4.12
CA GLN A 291 -3.46 -4.02 -4.95
C GLN A 291 -2.62 -5.19 -4.39
N ASN A 292 -2.79 -5.52 -3.13
CA ASN A 292 -2.15 -6.68 -2.50
C ASN A 292 -2.95 -7.98 -2.68
N MET A 293 -4.13 -7.91 -3.31
CA MET A 293 -5.08 -9.01 -3.44
C MET A 293 -5.61 -9.17 -4.88
N GLU A 294 -4.87 -8.72 -5.89
CA GLU A 294 -5.30 -8.73 -7.30
C GLU A 294 -5.01 -10.05 -8.06
N ALA A 295 -4.40 -11.05 -7.41
CA ALA A 295 -4.21 -12.35 -8.03
C ALA A 295 -5.56 -13.03 -8.32
N ASP A 296 -5.65 -13.78 -9.43
CA ASP A 296 -6.89 -14.46 -9.87
C ASP A 296 -7.52 -15.32 -8.77
N ALA A 297 -6.69 -16.01 -7.99
CA ALA A 297 -7.18 -16.81 -6.87
C ALA A 297 -7.80 -15.96 -5.74
N SER A 298 -7.27 -14.75 -5.51
CA SER A 298 -7.84 -13.82 -4.54
C SER A 298 -9.18 -13.24 -5.03
N SER A 299 -9.30 -12.97 -6.33
CA SER A 299 -10.56 -12.51 -6.93
C SER A 299 -11.65 -13.56 -6.76
N LYS A 300 -11.37 -14.83 -7.10
CA LYS A 300 -12.31 -15.94 -6.89
C LYS A 300 -12.71 -16.12 -5.43
N ALA A 301 -11.76 -15.95 -4.52
CA ALA A 301 -12.03 -16.02 -3.09
C ALA A 301 -12.96 -14.87 -2.62
N LEU A 302 -12.78 -13.66 -3.15
CA LEU A 302 -13.67 -12.53 -2.85
C LEU A 302 -15.08 -12.76 -3.39
N ASP A 303 -15.19 -13.28 -4.61
CA ASP A 303 -16.48 -13.61 -5.25
C ASP A 303 -17.21 -14.73 -4.48
N SER A 304 -16.46 -15.64 -3.83
CA SER A 304 -17.05 -16.70 -3.00
C SER A 304 -17.78 -16.21 -1.76
N LEU A 305 -17.58 -14.96 -1.33
CA LEU A 305 -18.36 -14.36 -0.24
C LEU A 305 -19.79 -13.98 -0.66
N ASN A 306 -20.14 -14.10 -1.93
CA ASN A 306 -21.43 -13.69 -2.50
C ASN A 306 -21.79 -12.23 -2.17
N PRO A 307 -20.92 -11.24 -2.51
CA PRO A 307 -21.14 -9.86 -2.13
C PRO A 307 -22.34 -9.25 -2.85
N LEU A 308 -23.14 -8.45 -2.13
CA LEU A 308 -24.16 -7.60 -2.74
C LEU A 308 -23.51 -6.63 -3.73
N PHE A 309 -22.44 -6.00 -3.29
CA PHE A 309 -21.47 -5.25 -4.09
C PHE A 309 -20.14 -5.13 -3.35
N THR A 310 -19.10 -4.66 -4.06
CA THR A 310 -17.75 -4.55 -3.52
C THR A 310 -17.25 -3.12 -3.62
N LEU A 311 -16.71 -2.59 -2.51
CA LEU A 311 -16.05 -1.30 -2.40
C LEU A 311 -14.54 -1.51 -2.23
N ARG A 312 -13.73 -0.85 -3.04
CA ARG A 312 -12.28 -1.00 -3.07
C ARG A 312 -11.62 0.31 -2.69
N TYR A 313 -10.94 0.35 -1.54
CA TYR A 313 -10.27 1.54 -1.03
C TYR A 313 -8.75 1.40 -1.12
N SER A 314 -8.09 2.32 -1.83
CA SER A 314 -6.64 2.33 -2.00
C SER A 314 -6.10 3.74 -2.18
N ALA A 315 -4.80 3.94 -1.95
CA ALA A 315 -4.10 5.14 -2.39
C ALA A 315 -3.79 5.08 -3.90
N THR A 316 -3.55 3.86 -4.41
CA THR A 316 -3.21 3.61 -5.82
C THR A 316 -3.82 2.28 -6.24
N HIS A 317 -4.72 2.32 -7.23
CA HIS A 317 -5.25 1.12 -7.86
C HIS A 317 -4.39 0.78 -9.08
N LYS A 318 -3.88 -0.45 -9.17
CA LYS A 318 -3.28 -0.97 -10.41
C LYS A 318 -4.37 -1.19 -11.46
N ASN A 319 -5.48 -1.81 -11.04
CA ASN A 319 -6.67 -2.06 -11.85
C ASN A 319 -7.87 -1.41 -11.17
N SER A 320 -8.15 -0.17 -11.53
CA SER A 320 -9.33 0.55 -11.04
C SER A 320 -10.60 -0.03 -11.66
N ARG A 321 -11.60 -0.31 -10.83
CA ARG A 321 -12.92 -0.76 -11.28
C ARG A 321 -13.93 0.32 -10.92
N HIS A 322 -14.74 0.79 -11.86
CA HIS A 322 -15.73 1.85 -11.67
C HIS A 322 -15.30 2.90 -10.64
N LYS A 323 -14.27 3.68 -10.99
CA LYS A 323 -13.75 4.70 -10.06
C LYS A 323 -14.82 5.75 -9.84
N VAL A 324 -15.21 5.94 -8.57
CA VAL A 324 -16.26 6.88 -8.17
C VAL A 324 -15.74 8.12 -7.48
N TYR A 325 -14.54 8.03 -6.89
CA TYR A 325 -13.87 9.15 -6.22
C TYR A 325 -12.37 9.01 -6.28
N SER A 326 -11.67 10.14 -6.40
CA SER A 326 -10.21 10.17 -6.36
C SER A 326 -9.72 11.42 -5.64
N LEU A 327 -8.85 11.23 -4.66
CA LEU A 327 -8.02 12.25 -4.02
C LEU A 327 -6.57 11.87 -4.23
N ASN A 328 -6.00 12.35 -5.34
CA ASN A 328 -4.63 12.01 -5.72
C ASN A 328 -3.58 12.72 -4.86
N PRO A 329 -2.29 12.29 -4.89
CA PRO A 329 -1.22 12.87 -4.07
C PRO A 329 -1.03 14.38 -4.25
N VAL A 330 -1.24 14.90 -5.47
CA VAL A 330 -1.09 16.32 -5.79
C VAL A 330 -2.21 17.14 -5.17
N GLU A 331 -3.45 16.66 -5.30
CA GLU A 331 -4.61 17.29 -4.68
C GLU A 331 -4.52 17.28 -3.16
N ALA A 332 -4.15 16.13 -2.58
CA ALA A 332 -3.97 15.98 -1.14
C ALA A 332 -2.88 16.95 -0.60
N TYR A 333 -1.79 17.11 -1.34
CA TYR A 333 -0.74 18.05 -1.00
C TYR A 333 -1.19 19.51 -1.12
N ASN A 334 -1.87 19.88 -2.19
CA ASN A 334 -2.40 21.24 -2.41
C ASN A 334 -3.42 21.63 -1.34
N GLN A 335 -4.23 20.67 -0.90
CA GLN A 335 -5.19 20.86 0.22
C GLN A 335 -4.52 20.80 1.60
N LYS A 336 -3.20 20.58 1.68
CA LYS A 336 -2.42 20.47 2.94
C LYS A 336 -2.87 19.30 3.85
N LEU A 337 -3.41 18.26 3.26
CA LEU A 337 -3.89 17.06 3.97
C LEU A 337 -2.76 16.08 4.29
N VAL A 338 -1.70 16.11 3.49
CA VAL A 338 -0.54 15.23 3.64
C VAL A 338 0.75 16.02 3.86
N LYS A 339 1.73 15.39 4.47
CA LYS A 339 3.02 15.99 4.73
C LYS A 339 3.82 16.18 3.43
N GLN A 340 4.61 17.22 3.38
CA GLN A 340 5.57 17.41 2.30
C GLN A 340 6.62 16.29 2.35
N ILE A 341 6.77 15.58 1.25
CA ILE A 341 7.86 14.63 1.05
C ILE A 341 9.02 15.39 0.43
N VAL A 342 10.18 15.36 1.09
CA VAL A 342 11.41 15.92 0.56
C VAL A 342 12.37 14.77 0.29
N VAL A 343 12.78 14.66 -0.95
CA VAL A 343 13.77 13.66 -1.38
C VAL A 343 15.09 14.38 -1.60
N GLN A 344 16.13 13.91 -0.91
CA GLN A 344 17.51 14.33 -1.15
C GLN A 344 18.25 13.15 -1.78
N SER A 345 18.80 13.35 -2.97
CA SER A 345 19.62 12.37 -3.64
C SER A 345 21.09 12.62 -3.33
N VAL A 346 21.83 11.55 -3.11
CA VAL A 346 23.28 11.56 -3.06
C VAL A 346 23.78 10.95 -4.37
N LEU A 347 24.50 11.72 -5.16
CA LEU A 347 25.12 11.26 -6.39
C LEU A 347 26.62 11.07 -6.10
N ALA A 348 27.17 9.92 -6.47
CA ALA A 348 28.61 9.75 -6.52
C ALA A 348 29.12 10.50 -7.75
N GLU A 349 30.25 11.22 -7.63
CA GLU A 349 30.87 11.95 -8.75
C GLU A 349 31.26 11.01 -9.92
N ASN A 350 31.52 9.75 -9.61
CA ASN A 350 31.63 8.69 -10.61
C ASN A 350 30.33 7.89 -10.61
N ASP A 351 29.49 8.14 -11.61
CA ASP A 351 28.15 7.58 -11.77
C ASP A 351 28.15 6.05 -11.63
N SER A 352 27.86 5.57 -10.43
CA SER A 352 27.69 4.15 -10.12
C SER A 352 26.25 3.68 -10.12
N ASN A 353 25.37 4.33 -10.87
CA ASN A 353 24.13 3.71 -11.35
C ASN A 353 24.41 2.56 -12.34
N GLY A 354 25.70 2.23 -12.52
CA GLY A 354 26.15 1.09 -13.28
C GLY A 354 25.65 -0.22 -12.70
N ALA A 355 25.36 -1.15 -13.58
CA ALA A 355 25.02 -2.49 -13.21
C ALA A 355 26.14 -3.15 -12.39
N PHE A 356 25.80 -3.96 -11.42
CA PHE A 356 26.79 -4.71 -10.62
C PHE A 356 27.68 -5.57 -11.50
N VAL A 357 28.98 -5.31 -11.53
CA VAL A 357 30.02 -6.12 -12.18
C VAL A 357 31.22 -6.22 -11.28
N GLU A 358 31.55 -7.43 -10.86
CA GLU A 358 32.72 -7.70 -10.01
C GLU A 358 33.72 -8.57 -10.79
N LEU A 359 34.96 -8.13 -10.90
CA LEU A 359 36.01 -8.91 -11.49
C LEU A 359 36.59 -9.91 -10.48
N VAL A 360 36.36 -11.21 -10.76
CA VAL A 360 36.88 -12.30 -9.93
C VAL A 360 38.33 -12.57 -10.26
N GLU A 361 38.63 -12.80 -11.54
CA GLU A 361 40.03 -13.09 -12.00
C GLU A 361 40.13 -13.00 -13.53
N ILE A 362 41.34 -12.70 -14.02
CA ILE A 362 41.75 -12.91 -15.40
C ILE A 362 42.92 -13.91 -15.35
N PRO A 363 42.69 -15.21 -15.64
CA PRO A 363 43.76 -16.21 -15.59
C PRO A 363 44.75 -16.01 -16.73
N PRO A 364 46.02 -16.44 -16.57
CA PRO A 364 47.02 -16.42 -17.62
C PRO A 364 46.58 -17.38 -18.75
N ALA A 365 46.68 -16.96 -20.02
CA ALA A 365 46.26 -17.74 -21.14
C ALA A 365 47.32 -17.74 -22.26
N LYS A 366 47.63 -18.91 -22.85
CA LYS A 366 48.48 -19.02 -24.04
C LYS A 366 47.81 -18.54 -25.33
N GLY A 367 46.64 -17.92 -25.25
CA GLY A 367 45.83 -17.47 -26.40
C GLY A 367 44.94 -16.25 -26.06
N SER A 368 43.65 -16.35 -26.34
CA SER A 368 42.70 -15.29 -26.04
C SER A 368 42.44 -15.19 -24.54
N LEU A 369 42.66 -14.00 -23.96
CA LEU A 369 42.33 -13.72 -22.56
C LEU A 369 40.81 -13.90 -22.33
N LYS A 370 40.48 -14.39 -21.14
CA LYS A 370 39.11 -14.48 -20.63
C LYS A 370 39.10 -13.90 -19.23
N ALA A 371 38.05 -13.17 -18.91
CA ALA A 371 37.79 -12.72 -17.56
C ALA A 371 36.61 -13.46 -16.93
N LYS A 372 36.68 -13.69 -15.65
CA LYS A 372 35.61 -14.26 -14.85
C LYS A 372 34.98 -13.14 -14.06
N LEU A 373 33.68 -12.89 -14.33
CA LEU A 373 32.94 -11.81 -13.72
C LEU A 373 31.75 -12.35 -12.92
N ASN A 374 31.47 -11.74 -11.79
CA ASN A 374 30.18 -11.89 -11.11
C ASN A 374 29.26 -10.78 -11.59
N ILE A 375 28.07 -11.14 -12.04
CA ILE A 375 27.04 -10.22 -12.54
C ILE A 375 25.66 -10.56 -11.97
N HIS A 376 24.73 -9.64 -12.04
CA HIS A 376 23.32 -9.90 -11.74
C HIS A 376 22.64 -10.57 -12.94
N PHE A 377 22.31 -11.83 -12.81
CA PHE A 377 21.59 -12.64 -13.80
C PHE A 377 20.09 -12.57 -13.55
N ARG A 378 19.31 -12.34 -14.63
CA ARG A 378 17.84 -12.31 -14.56
C ARG A 378 17.27 -13.73 -14.63
N ASP A 379 16.80 -14.26 -13.51
CA ASP A 379 15.99 -15.47 -13.46
C ASP A 379 14.49 -15.07 -13.47
N LYS A 380 13.59 -15.95 -13.89
CA LYS A 380 12.17 -15.68 -14.23
C LYS A 380 11.42 -14.74 -13.26
N LYS A 381 11.82 -14.63 -11.99
CA LYS A 381 11.21 -13.74 -10.99
C LYS A 381 12.19 -13.02 -10.06
N GLU A 382 13.48 -13.34 -10.11
CA GLU A 382 14.47 -12.80 -9.17
C GLU A 382 15.79 -12.52 -9.89
N THR A 383 16.52 -11.51 -9.41
CA THR A 383 17.89 -11.22 -9.84
C THR A 383 18.85 -11.94 -8.91
N LYS A 384 19.72 -12.81 -9.45
CA LYS A 384 20.71 -13.58 -8.68
C LYS A 384 22.12 -13.26 -9.13
N LYS A 385 23.09 -13.22 -8.21
CA LYS A 385 24.52 -13.17 -8.57
C LYS A 385 24.92 -14.45 -9.29
N LYS A 386 25.53 -14.32 -10.47
CA LYS A 386 26.02 -15.43 -11.29
C LYS A 386 27.39 -15.13 -11.85
N THR A 387 28.27 -16.11 -11.79
CA THR A 387 29.60 -16.02 -12.38
C THR A 387 29.55 -16.37 -13.87
N VAL A 388 30.09 -15.51 -14.71
CA VAL A 388 30.15 -15.67 -16.17
C VAL A 388 31.58 -15.50 -16.68
N TRP A 389 31.91 -16.18 -17.78
CA TRP A 389 33.15 -15.97 -18.52
C TRP A 389 32.90 -15.04 -19.69
N VAL A 390 33.76 -14.02 -19.83
CA VAL A 390 33.72 -13.04 -20.92
C VAL A 390 35.03 -12.93 -21.66
N ARG A 391 34.98 -12.50 -22.93
CA ARG A 391 36.11 -12.28 -23.81
C ARG A 391 36.03 -10.88 -24.43
N SER A 392 37.17 -10.26 -24.68
CA SER A 392 37.24 -9.05 -25.52
C SER A 392 37.08 -9.38 -26.98
N GLY A 393 36.69 -8.39 -27.78
CA GLY A 393 36.64 -8.51 -29.23
C GLY A 393 38.01 -8.79 -29.84
N LYS A 394 38.05 -9.52 -30.95
CA LYS A 394 39.27 -9.76 -31.75
C LYS A 394 38.90 -9.75 -33.24
N ASN A 395 39.85 -9.27 -34.08
CA ASN A 395 39.73 -9.33 -35.55
C ASN A 395 38.43 -8.75 -36.09
N GLY A 396 38.00 -7.57 -35.59
CA GLY A 396 36.75 -6.89 -36.02
C GLY A 396 35.47 -7.49 -35.45
N LYS A 397 35.56 -8.52 -34.60
CA LYS A 397 34.41 -9.04 -33.85
C LYS A 397 34.28 -8.32 -32.51
N GLN A 398 33.07 -7.98 -32.17
CA GLN A 398 32.72 -7.35 -30.90
C GLN A 398 32.97 -8.32 -29.73
N GLY A 399 33.32 -7.79 -28.56
CA GLY A 399 33.47 -8.59 -27.36
C GLY A 399 32.12 -9.10 -26.82
N ASP A 400 32.18 -9.91 -25.78
CA ASP A 400 30.99 -10.44 -25.12
C ASP A 400 30.16 -9.30 -24.51
N ASP A 401 28.84 -9.31 -24.74
CA ASP A 401 27.87 -8.38 -24.15
C ASP A 401 27.32 -8.94 -22.84
N LEU A 402 27.38 -8.14 -21.77
CA LEU A 402 26.83 -8.54 -20.48
C LEU A 402 25.31 -8.57 -20.49
N PHE A 403 24.62 -7.84 -21.39
CA PHE A 403 23.17 -7.94 -21.55
C PHE A 403 22.78 -9.36 -21.92
N ASP A 404 23.46 -9.95 -22.91
CA ASP A 404 23.23 -11.34 -23.35
C ASP A 404 23.64 -12.33 -22.26
N LYS A 405 24.80 -12.14 -21.61
CA LYS A 405 25.31 -13.01 -20.54
C LYS A 405 24.45 -12.99 -19.28
N SER A 406 23.68 -11.93 -19.06
CA SER A 406 22.82 -11.75 -17.90
C SER A 406 21.37 -12.21 -18.13
N ASN A 407 21.07 -12.83 -19.28
CA ASN A 407 19.73 -13.22 -19.70
C ASN A 407 18.79 -12.02 -19.87
N GLY A 408 19.25 -10.97 -20.54
CA GLY A 408 18.48 -9.78 -20.83
C GLY A 408 18.17 -8.89 -19.61
N ASN A 409 19.10 -8.81 -18.66
CA ASN A 409 18.96 -7.87 -17.55
C ASN A 409 19.17 -6.45 -18.06
N GLU A 410 18.13 -5.61 -17.98
CA GLU A 410 18.08 -4.23 -18.47
C GLU A 410 19.22 -3.33 -17.95
N ALA A 411 19.75 -3.64 -16.77
CA ALA A 411 20.87 -2.91 -16.19
C ALA A 411 22.15 -2.96 -17.07
N TYR A 412 22.29 -3.96 -17.92
CA TYR A 412 23.44 -4.11 -18.83
C TYR A 412 23.15 -3.74 -20.28
N ARG A 413 21.97 -3.19 -20.59
CA ARG A 413 21.55 -2.95 -21.99
C ARG A 413 22.48 -2.00 -22.76
N HIS A 414 23.12 -1.06 -22.08
CA HIS A 414 23.91 -0.03 -22.71
C HIS A 414 25.29 0.06 -22.09
N GLY A 415 26.35 -0.07 -22.91
CA GLY A 415 27.72 0.21 -22.53
C GLY A 415 28.49 -0.89 -21.80
N TYR A 416 27.94 -2.11 -21.71
CA TYR A 416 28.57 -3.24 -21.04
C TYR A 416 29.08 -4.34 -21.99
N ILE A 417 29.53 -3.95 -23.19
CA ILE A 417 30.27 -4.83 -24.09
C ILE A 417 31.74 -4.80 -23.69
N VAL A 418 32.36 -5.98 -23.56
CA VAL A 418 33.75 -6.10 -23.15
C VAL A 418 34.67 -5.62 -24.27
N ASP A 419 35.29 -4.47 -24.11
CA ASP A 419 36.17 -3.85 -25.10
C ASP A 419 37.63 -4.32 -24.92
N GLY A 420 38.12 -4.42 -23.68
CA GLY A 420 39.47 -4.85 -23.40
C GLY A 420 39.63 -5.66 -22.12
N LEU A 421 40.64 -6.56 -22.13
CA LEU A 421 41.09 -7.32 -20.95
C LEU A 421 42.59 -7.11 -20.79
N ASN A 422 42.99 -6.71 -19.58
CA ASN A 422 44.40 -6.60 -19.21
C ASN A 422 44.72 -7.57 -18.08
N PHE A 423 45.60 -8.52 -18.36
CA PHE A 423 46.02 -9.53 -17.38
C PHE A 423 46.94 -8.94 -16.30
N ASP A 424 47.89 -8.07 -16.69
CA ASP A 424 48.91 -7.54 -15.76
C ASP A 424 48.27 -6.60 -14.73
N GLU A 425 47.37 -5.76 -15.17
CA GLU A 425 46.62 -4.84 -14.31
C GLU A 425 45.37 -5.49 -13.68
N GLN A 426 45.02 -6.72 -14.08
CA GLN A 426 43.76 -7.35 -13.68
C GLN A 426 42.56 -6.42 -13.88
N THR A 427 42.42 -5.86 -15.11
CA THR A 427 41.36 -4.90 -15.42
C THR A 427 40.50 -5.37 -16.63
N VAL A 428 39.25 -5.04 -16.59
CA VAL A 428 38.27 -5.21 -17.69
C VAL A 428 37.74 -3.85 -18.10
N ALA A 429 37.85 -3.52 -19.38
CA ALA A 429 37.29 -2.30 -19.96
C ALA A 429 36.02 -2.61 -20.75
N PHE A 430 35.03 -1.74 -20.64
CA PHE A 430 33.75 -1.82 -21.34
C PHE A 430 33.58 -0.68 -22.35
N SER A 431 32.67 -0.86 -23.31
CA SER A 431 32.37 0.09 -24.38
C SER A 431 31.86 1.46 -23.86
N SER A 432 31.38 1.55 -22.64
CA SER A 432 31.03 2.80 -21.95
C SER A 432 32.25 3.61 -21.47
N GLY A 433 33.47 3.05 -21.58
CA GLY A 433 34.70 3.60 -20.97
C GLY A 433 34.87 3.18 -19.52
N LEU A 434 33.95 2.46 -18.92
CA LEU A 434 34.05 1.90 -17.58
C LEU A 434 35.20 0.90 -17.53
N LYS A 435 36.16 1.07 -16.60
CA LYS A 435 37.20 0.09 -16.26
C LYS A 435 36.95 -0.43 -14.87
N ILE A 436 36.99 -1.76 -14.71
CA ILE A 436 36.83 -2.43 -13.42
C ILE A 436 38.11 -3.22 -13.14
N SER A 437 38.66 -3.06 -11.97
CA SER A 437 39.81 -3.82 -11.47
C SER A 437 39.37 -4.81 -10.38
N ARG A 438 40.22 -5.78 -10.09
CA ARG A 438 39.97 -6.72 -8.99
C ARG A 438 39.96 -6.03 -7.61
N ALA A 439 40.57 -4.84 -7.50
CA ALA A 439 40.58 -4.06 -6.27
C ALA A 439 39.31 -3.21 -6.07
N ASP A 440 38.51 -3.03 -7.13
CA ASP A 440 37.29 -2.23 -7.07
C ASP A 440 36.18 -3.02 -6.37
N ASN A 441 36.02 -2.76 -5.07
CA ASN A 441 34.95 -3.37 -4.27
C ASN A 441 33.70 -2.50 -4.39
N GLN A 442 32.82 -2.84 -5.34
CA GLN A 442 31.54 -2.12 -5.56
C GLN A 442 30.61 -2.21 -4.34
N ASP A 443 30.71 -3.26 -3.53
CA ASP A 443 29.93 -3.37 -2.30
C ASP A 443 30.37 -2.29 -1.28
N ALA A 444 31.66 -1.95 -1.23
CA ALA A 444 32.18 -0.88 -0.37
C ALA A 444 31.70 0.51 -0.81
N LEU A 445 31.60 0.76 -2.11
CA LEU A 445 31.11 2.03 -2.66
C LEU A 445 29.60 2.19 -2.41
N GLN A 446 28.82 1.12 -2.57
CA GLN A 446 27.40 1.12 -2.21
C GLN A 446 27.19 1.37 -0.72
N ASP A 447 28.02 0.79 0.14
CA ASP A 447 27.98 1.02 1.58
C ASP A 447 28.31 2.48 1.92
N GLU A 448 29.28 3.10 1.24
CA GLU A 448 29.61 4.51 1.45
C GLU A 448 28.49 5.44 0.98
N VAL A 449 27.90 5.19 -0.18
CA VAL A 449 26.74 5.94 -0.67
C VAL A 449 25.57 5.80 0.30
N MET A 450 25.29 4.59 0.79
CA MET A 450 24.23 4.34 1.75
C MET A 450 24.49 5.06 3.09
N LYS A 451 25.71 5.01 3.60
CA LYS A 451 26.11 5.75 4.80
C LYS A 451 25.99 7.28 4.61
N ALA A 452 26.36 7.79 3.44
CA ALA A 452 26.18 9.19 3.09
C ALA A 452 24.70 9.59 3.04
N GLN A 453 23.83 8.76 2.42
CA GLN A 453 22.38 8.98 2.39
C GLN A 453 21.78 9.00 3.79
N ILE A 454 22.16 8.06 4.66
CA ILE A 454 21.71 8.01 6.06
C ILE A 454 22.15 9.27 6.80
N ARG A 455 23.43 9.69 6.65
CA ARG A 455 23.96 10.90 7.28
C ARG A 455 23.19 12.14 6.82
N CYS A 456 23.01 12.33 5.52
CA CYS A 456 22.25 13.44 4.96
C CYS A 456 20.81 13.46 5.46
N THR A 457 20.15 12.29 5.57
CA THR A 457 18.81 12.17 6.10
C THR A 457 18.74 12.62 7.56
N ILE A 458 19.70 12.20 8.39
CA ILE A 458 19.76 12.59 9.81
C ILE A 458 20.00 14.10 9.93
N GLU A 459 20.95 14.65 9.19
CA GLU A 459 21.29 16.08 9.23
C GLU A 459 20.09 16.95 8.81
N GLU A 460 19.41 16.59 7.72
CA GLU A 460 18.23 17.33 7.26
C GLU A 460 17.06 17.18 8.24
N HIS A 461 16.87 16.00 8.85
CA HIS A 461 15.89 15.79 9.90
C HIS A 461 16.11 16.75 11.08
N LEU A 462 17.31 16.76 11.63
CA LEU A 462 17.67 17.60 12.79
C LEU A 462 17.54 19.09 12.47
N LYS A 463 17.95 19.50 11.26
CA LYS A 463 17.82 20.89 10.79
C LYS A 463 16.36 21.32 10.71
N ARG A 464 15.49 20.47 10.16
CA ARG A 464 14.05 20.73 10.05
C ARG A 464 13.36 20.68 11.40
N GLU A 465 13.68 19.69 12.24
CA GLU A 465 13.15 19.60 13.59
C GLU A 465 13.45 20.88 14.40
N LYS A 466 14.70 21.35 14.38
CA LYS A 466 15.10 22.58 15.04
C LYS A 466 14.27 23.79 14.56
N LYS A 467 14.01 23.90 13.25
CA LYS A 467 13.24 24.98 12.65
C LYS A 467 11.74 24.92 12.98
N LEU A 468 11.15 23.73 13.02
CA LEU A 468 9.70 23.54 13.12
C LEU A 468 9.22 23.25 14.55
N LYS A 469 10.14 22.90 15.47
CA LYS A 469 9.83 22.60 16.87
C LYS A 469 9.12 23.75 17.58
N ALA A 470 9.51 25.00 17.32
CA ALA A 470 8.88 26.19 17.91
C ALA A 470 7.41 26.35 17.46
N GLN A 471 7.04 25.79 16.31
CA GLN A 471 5.68 25.83 15.76
C GLN A 471 4.85 24.59 16.18
N GLY A 472 5.38 23.72 17.03
CA GLY A 472 4.71 22.48 17.44
C GLY A 472 4.64 21.40 16.35
N ILE A 473 5.34 21.60 15.23
CA ILE A 473 5.33 20.68 14.09
C ILE A 473 6.38 19.58 14.29
N LYS A 474 5.96 18.32 14.23
CA LYS A 474 6.84 17.16 14.31
C LYS A 474 7.36 16.77 12.92
N VAL A 475 8.66 16.58 12.80
CA VAL A 475 9.32 16.05 11.60
C VAL A 475 9.46 14.53 11.73
N LEU A 476 9.24 13.80 10.64
CA LEU A 476 9.48 12.36 10.52
C LEU A 476 10.40 12.13 9.32
N SER A 477 11.33 11.20 9.44
CA SER A 477 12.27 10.78 8.38
C SER A 477 12.37 9.27 8.34
#